data_9a767cc7e1e20a284222ff9b6c89a121
#
_entry.id   9a767cc7e1e20a284222ff9b6c89a121
#
_cell.length_a   1.000
_cell.length_b   1.000
_cell.length_c   1.000
_cell.angle_alpha   90.00
_cell.angle_beta   90.00
_cell.angle_gamma   90.00
#
_symmetry.space_group_name_H-M   'P 1'
#
loop_
_entity.id
_entity.type
_entity.pdbx_description
1 polymer ?
#
loop_
_entity_poly.entity_id
_entity_poly.type
_entity_poly.pdbx_seq_one_letter_code
_entity_poly.pdbx_strand_id
1 'polypeptide(L)'
;ITFHVEAAEKPEEVIELIRATGKMVGISLKPSTSFNEIKPFMDKVDLVLVMSVEPGFGGQGYIENSTARISKIKKYLKDNCLERVQIQVDGGIKLHNAQEVISAGGNILVAGSEVFGSKNPNQVIKDFYTNAHSIQST
;
A
#
# COMPACT_ATOMS: atom_id res chain seq x y z
N ILE A 1 8.89 -2.08 10.04
CA ILE A 1 9.83 -2.55 8.99
C ILE A 1 9.03 -3.35 7.99
N THR A 2 9.13 -2.99 6.69
CA THR A 2 8.44 -3.68 5.61
C THR A 2 9.44 -4.45 4.75
N PHE A 3 9.10 -5.69 4.39
CA PHE A 3 9.89 -6.52 3.49
C PHE A 3 9.04 -7.04 2.34
N HIS A 4 9.67 -7.34 1.22
CA HIS A 4 9.03 -7.98 0.07
C HIS A 4 8.90 -9.49 0.29
N VAL A 5 7.71 -10.04 0.09
CA VAL A 5 7.48 -11.48 0.23
C VAL A 5 8.39 -12.28 -0.71
N GLU A 6 8.63 -11.75 -1.91
CA GLU A 6 9.48 -12.38 -2.92
C GLU A 6 10.98 -12.42 -2.55
N ALA A 7 11.39 -11.64 -1.54
CA ALA A 7 12.77 -11.60 -1.05
C ALA A 7 13.00 -12.53 0.15
N ALA A 8 11.96 -13.19 0.66
CA ALA A 8 12.02 -14.02 1.84
C ALA A 8 11.74 -15.49 1.50
N GLU A 9 12.70 -16.37 1.72
CA GLU A 9 12.48 -17.83 1.59
C GLU A 9 11.47 -18.33 2.64
N LYS A 10 11.49 -17.72 3.83
CA LYS A 10 10.60 -18.04 4.95
C LYS A 10 10.03 -16.77 5.55
N PRO A 11 8.92 -16.25 5.02
CA PRO A 11 8.32 -15.01 5.48
C PRO A 11 7.97 -14.99 6.97
N GLU A 12 7.53 -16.13 7.55
CA GLU A 12 7.25 -16.22 8.99
C GLU A 12 8.47 -15.86 9.84
N GLU A 13 9.65 -16.43 9.51
CA GLU A 13 10.89 -16.16 10.28
C GLU A 13 11.25 -14.66 10.21
N VAL A 14 11.05 -14.02 9.05
CA VAL A 14 11.27 -12.57 8.89
C VAL A 14 10.30 -11.76 9.75
N ILE A 15 9.01 -12.14 9.77
CA ILE A 15 8.00 -11.51 10.62
C ILE A 15 8.40 -11.58 12.09
N GLU A 16 8.80 -12.76 12.56
CA GLU A 16 9.23 -12.98 13.96
C GLU A 16 10.47 -12.16 14.31
N LEU A 17 11.46 -12.12 13.42
CA LEU A 17 12.67 -11.30 13.61
C LEU A 17 12.36 -9.82 13.74
N ILE A 18 11.47 -9.29 12.89
CA ILE A 18 11.05 -7.89 12.99
C ILE A 18 10.27 -7.66 14.29
N ARG A 19 9.35 -8.55 14.66
CA ARG A 19 8.58 -8.46 15.92
C ARG A 19 9.50 -8.45 17.15
N ALA A 20 10.56 -9.24 17.14
CA ALA A 20 11.53 -9.30 18.23
C ALA A 20 12.24 -7.96 18.45
N THR A 21 12.28 -7.07 17.46
CA THR A 21 12.82 -5.71 17.60
C THR A 21 11.82 -4.72 18.24
N GLY A 22 10.59 -5.14 18.52
CA GLY A 22 9.51 -4.28 19.01
C GLY A 22 8.92 -3.36 17.95
N LYS A 23 9.18 -3.58 16.65
CA LYS A 23 8.69 -2.75 15.54
C LYS A 23 7.47 -3.38 14.86
N MET A 24 6.67 -2.52 14.22
CA MET A 24 5.57 -2.96 13.36
C MET A 24 6.11 -3.69 12.12
N VAL A 25 5.36 -4.68 11.65
CA VAL A 25 5.72 -5.52 10.51
C VAL A 25 4.87 -5.16 9.31
N GLY A 26 5.51 -4.87 8.18
CA GLY A 26 4.86 -4.75 6.89
C GLY A 26 5.32 -5.85 5.93
N ILE A 27 4.40 -6.34 5.10
CA ILE A 27 4.69 -7.24 3.99
C ILE A 27 4.33 -6.59 2.68
N SER A 28 5.21 -6.68 1.69
CA SER A 28 5.03 -6.09 0.36
C SER A 28 4.90 -7.15 -0.72
N LEU A 29 4.14 -6.84 -1.77
CA LEU A 29 4.02 -7.68 -2.96
C LEU A 29 4.16 -6.83 -4.23
N LYS A 30 4.88 -7.40 -5.23
CA LYS A 30 5.04 -6.81 -6.56
C LYS A 30 3.74 -6.87 -7.38
N PRO A 31 3.63 -6.11 -8.49
CA PRO A 31 2.47 -6.17 -9.38
C PRO A 31 2.17 -7.59 -9.90
N SER A 32 3.21 -8.37 -10.21
CA SER A 32 3.11 -9.75 -10.71
C SER A 32 2.81 -10.79 -9.63
N THR A 33 2.99 -10.46 -8.34
CA THR A 33 2.82 -11.40 -7.23
C THR A 33 1.35 -11.52 -6.83
N SER A 34 0.85 -12.74 -6.74
CA SER A 34 -0.53 -13.01 -6.32
C SER A 34 -0.76 -12.62 -4.86
N PHE A 35 -1.95 -12.11 -4.55
CA PHE A 35 -2.37 -11.92 -3.16
C PHE A 35 -2.32 -13.21 -2.32
N ASN A 36 -2.49 -14.37 -2.96
CA ASN A 36 -2.43 -15.64 -2.26
C ASN A 36 -1.08 -15.92 -1.60
N GLU A 37 0.01 -15.33 -2.11
CA GLU A 37 1.36 -15.46 -1.54
C GLU A 37 1.48 -14.81 -0.15
N ILE A 38 0.75 -13.71 0.09
CA ILE A 38 0.81 -12.99 1.38
C ILE A 38 -0.39 -13.28 2.28
N LYS A 39 -1.46 -13.87 1.75
CA LYS A 39 -2.69 -14.17 2.47
C LYS A 39 -2.49 -14.93 3.79
N PRO A 40 -1.57 -15.95 3.87
CA PRO A 40 -1.33 -16.69 5.11
C PRO A 40 -0.73 -15.85 6.25
N PHE A 41 -0.21 -14.65 5.95
CA PHE A 41 0.48 -13.79 6.92
C PHE A 41 -0.34 -12.58 7.37
N MET A 42 -1.56 -12.40 6.86
CA MET A 42 -2.36 -11.20 7.10
C MET A 42 -2.72 -10.97 8.57
N ASP A 43 -2.88 -12.02 9.34
CA ASP A 43 -3.11 -11.95 10.79
C ASP A 43 -1.84 -11.64 11.61
N LYS A 44 -0.65 -11.79 10.99
CA LYS A 44 0.67 -11.63 11.62
C LYS A 44 1.34 -10.29 11.32
N VAL A 45 0.79 -9.48 10.41
CA VAL A 45 1.36 -8.20 9.99
C VAL A 45 0.49 -7.00 10.38
N ASP A 46 1.07 -5.82 10.37
CA ASP A 46 0.40 -4.57 10.68
C ASP A 46 0.10 -3.75 9.42
N LEU A 47 0.82 -4.05 8.32
CA LEU A 47 0.74 -3.30 7.07
C LEU A 47 0.96 -4.22 5.87
N VAL A 48 0.18 -3.99 4.82
CA VAL A 48 0.41 -4.56 3.48
C VAL A 48 0.79 -3.42 2.54
N LEU A 49 1.97 -3.51 1.92
CA LEU A 49 2.40 -2.60 0.86
C LEU A 49 2.09 -3.21 -0.51
N VAL A 50 1.16 -2.60 -1.22
CA VAL A 50 0.84 -2.95 -2.61
C VAL A 50 1.69 -2.11 -3.54
N MET A 51 2.62 -2.76 -4.25
CA MET A 51 3.34 -2.10 -5.33
C MET A 51 2.43 -1.95 -6.54
N SER A 52 2.22 -0.73 -6.99
CA SER A 52 1.43 -0.37 -8.17
C SER A 52 2.31 0.00 -9.38
N VAL A 53 3.60 -0.25 -9.26
CA VAL A 53 4.63 -0.24 -10.31
C VAL A 53 5.63 -1.35 -10.02
N GLU A 54 6.46 -1.73 -11.00
CA GLU A 54 7.56 -2.64 -10.72
C GLU A 54 8.59 -1.95 -9.79
N PRO A 55 9.01 -2.58 -8.68
CA PRO A 55 9.98 -1.99 -7.76
C PRO A 55 11.34 -1.79 -8.44
N GLY A 56 12.01 -0.68 -8.12
CA GLY A 56 13.38 -0.44 -8.58
C GLY A 56 13.70 1.02 -8.88
N PHE A 57 12.78 1.80 -9.48
CA PHE A 57 13.00 3.22 -9.76
C PHE A 57 11.69 4.02 -9.68
N GLY A 58 11.81 5.31 -9.39
CA GLY A 58 10.66 6.21 -9.27
C GLY A 58 10.13 6.72 -10.62
N GLY A 59 8.98 7.41 -10.57
CA GLY A 59 8.42 8.10 -11.73
C GLY A 59 7.67 7.22 -12.73
N GLN A 60 7.46 5.95 -12.43
CA GLN A 60 6.67 5.02 -13.27
C GLN A 60 5.17 5.34 -13.21
N GLY A 61 4.43 4.97 -14.27
CA GLY A 61 2.99 5.09 -14.32
C GLY A 61 2.27 4.04 -13.46
N TYR A 62 1.16 4.43 -12.85
CA TYR A 62 0.29 3.54 -12.07
C TYR A 62 -0.25 2.39 -12.94
N ILE A 63 -0.16 1.17 -12.45
CA ILE A 63 -0.72 -0.01 -13.12
C ILE A 63 -2.20 -0.13 -12.75
N GLU A 64 -3.12 0.04 -13.72
CA GLU A 64 -4.58 0.07 -13.53
C GLU A 64 -5.13 -1.12 -12.72
N ASN A 65 -4.63 -2.32 -12.95
CA ASN A 65 -5.06 -3.51 -12.20
C ASN A 65 -4.75 -3.43 -10.69
N SER A 66 -3.94 -2.47 -10.24
CA SER A 66 -3.61 -2.29 -8.83
C SER A 66 -4.82 -1.91 -7.99
N THR A 67 -5.75 -1.11 -8.52
CA THR A 67 -7.00 -0.75 -7.84
C THR A 67 -7.85 -1.98 -7.50
N ALA A 68 -8.01 -2.90 -8.44
CA ALA A 68 -8.74 -4.16 -8.20
C ALA A 68 -8.04 -5.04 -7.14
N ARG A 69 -6.70 -5.06 -7.13
CA ARG A 69 -5.91 -5.77 -6.12
C ARG A 69 -6.10 -5.18 -4.72
N ILE A 70 -6.07 -3.84 -4.60
CA ILE A 70 -6.32 -3.13 -3.34
C ILE A 70 -7.71 -3.48 -2.81
N SER A 71 -8.75 -3.40 -3.65
CA SER A 71 -10.12 -3.74 -3.28
C SER A 71 -10.25 -5.20 -2.81
N LYS A 72 -9.57 -6.14 -3.48
CA LYS A 72 -9.55 -7.55 -3.08
C LYS A 72 -8.91 -7.75 -1.70
N ILE A 73 -7.79 -7.08 -1.43
CA ILE A 73 -7.13 -7.11 -0.13
C ILE A 73 -8.03 -6.50 0.93
N LYS A 74 -8.61 -5.31 0.68
CA LYS A 74 -9.53 -4.64 1.61
C LYS A 74 -10.72 -5.52 1.97
N LYS A 75 -11.33 -6.15 0.96
CA LYS A 75 -12.43 -7.09 1.19
C LYS A 75 -11.99 -8.27 2.07
N TYR A 76 -10.85 -8.88 1.78
CA TYR A 76 -10.32 -9.98 2.59
C TYR A 76 -10.10 -9.58 4.04
N LEU A 77 -9.47 -8.42 4.28
CA LEU A 77 -9.22 -7.92 5.63
C LEU A 77 -10.53 -7.72 6.40
N LYS A 78 -11.55 -7.15 5.74
CA LYS A 78 -12.89 -6.97 6.33
C LYS A 78 -13.57 -8.31 6.65
N ASP A 79 -13.59 -9.24 5.70
CA ASP A 79 -14.25 -10.54 5.83
C ASP A 79 -13.61 -11.42 6.94
N ASN A 80 -12.36 -11.13 7.33
CA ASN A 80 -11.62 -11.87 8.36
C ASN A 80 -11.38 -11.05 9.65
N CYS A 81 -12.06 -9.93 9.86
CA CYS A 81 -11.89 -9.05 11.03
C CYS A 81 -10.45 -8.58 11.25
N LEU A 82 -9.74 -8.25 10.17
CA LEU A 82 -8.34 -7.81 10.14
C LEU A 82 -8.20 -6.33 9.73
N GLU A 83 -9.24 -5.51 9.93
CA GLU A 83 -9.25 -4.08 9.53
C GLU A 83 -8.17 -3.25 10.22
N ARG A 84 -7.51 -3.77 11.26
CA ARG A 84 -6.33 -3.17 11.87
C ARG A 84 -5.13 -3.10 10.92
N VAL A 85 -5.07 -3.99 9.90
CA VAL A 85 -3.98 -4.03 8.94
C VAL A 85 -4.13 -2.89 7.94
N GLN A 86 -3.12 -2.01 7.88
CA GLN A 86 -3.11 -0.87 6.97
C GLN A 86 -2.73 -1.31 5.55
N ILE A 87 -3.35 -0.69 4.56
CA ILE A 87 -2.99 -0.88 3.14
C ILE A 87 -2.22 0.34 2.66
N GLN A 88 -0.94 0.16 2.41
CA GLN A 88 -0.08 1.16 1.79
C GLN A 88 0.04 0.89 0.30
N VAL A 89 0.05 1.94 -0.52
CA VAL A 89 0.18 1.85 -1.98
C VAL A 89 1.34 2.72 -2.43
N ASP A 90 2.28 2.12 -3.16
CA ASP A 90 3.45 2.81 -3.71
C ASP A 90 3.60 2.52 -5.21
N GLY A 91 3.70 3.60 -5.98
CA GLY A 91 3.99 3.58 -7.41
C GLY A 91 2.96 4.33 -8.25
N GLY A 92 3.40 5.40 -8.89
CA GLY A 92 2.58 6.18 -9.83
C GLY A 92 1.38 6.90 -9.21
N ILE A 93 1.40 7.12 -7.89
CA ILE A 93 0.33 7.84 -7.19
C ILE A 93 0.40 9.33 -7.56
N LYS A 94 -0.74 9.85 -8.03
CA LYS A 94 -0.97 11.21 -8.49
C LYS A 94 -2.27 11.77 -7.91
N LEU A 95 -2.45 13.08 -7.94
CA LEU A 95 -3.70 13.71 -7.48
C LEU A 95 -4.93 13.16 -8.21
N HIS A 96 -4.83 12.87 -9.51
CA HIS A 96 -5.96 12.40 -10.31
C HIS A 96 -6.39 10.96 -10.02
N ASN A 97 -5.50 10.10 -9.50
CA ASN A 97 -5.84 8.70 -9.18
C ASN A 97 -5.95 8.43 -7.68
N ALA A 98 -5.55 9.38 -6.83
CA ALA A 98 -5.56 9.22 -5.38
C ALA A 98 -6.94 8.85 -4.83
N GLN A 99 -7.99 9.50 -5.30
CA GLN A 99 -9.37 9.25 -4.87
C GLN A 99 -9.82 7.81 -5.17
N GLU A 100 -9.48 7.29 -6.34
CA GLU A 100 -9.77 5.91 -6.72
C GLU A 100 -9.05 4.91 -5.80
N VAL A 101 -7.75 5.15 -5.54
CA VAL A 101 -6.93 4.30 -4.67
C VAL A 101 -7.46 4.28 -3.22
N ILE A 102 -7.87 5.44 -2.69
CA ILE A 102 -8.46 5.55 -1.35
C ILE A 102 -9.80 4.81 -1.30
N SER A 103 -10.67 5.03 -2.30
CA SER A 103 -11.97 4.36 -2.38
C SER A 103 -11.84 2.83 -2.48
N ALA A 104 -10.78 2.35 -3.11
CA ALA A 104 -10.47 0.92 -3.16
C ALA A 104 -9.99 0.35 -1.81
N GLY A 105 -9.59 1.20 -0.86
CA GLY A 105 -9.17 0.80 0.48
C GLY A 105 -7.74 1.16 0.87
N GLY A 106 -7.01 1.91 0.05
CA GLY A 106 -5.68 2.42 0.39
C GLY A 106 -5.73 3.40 1.56
N ASN A 107 -4.97 3.14 2.62
CA ASN A 107 -4.90 3.99 3.81
C ASN A 107 -3.69 4.94 3.79
N ILE A 108 -2.59 4.49 3.17
CA ILE A 108 -1.32 5.21 3.12
C ILE A 108 -0.89 5.28 1.65
N LEU A 109 -0.67 6.50 1.15
CA LEU A 109 -0.26 6.74 -0.23
C LEU A 109 1.19 7.25 -0.27
N VAL A 110 2.01 6.64 -1.12
CA VAL A 110 3.38 7.09 -1.38
C VAL A 110 3.40 7.81 -2.74
N ALA A 111 3.61 9.12 -2.72
CA ALA A 111 3.47 10.00 -3.89
C ALA A 111 4.73 10.86 -4.13
N GLY A 112 5.90 10.23 -4.18
CA GLY A 112 7.20 10.91 -4.25
C GLY A 112 7.32 11.86 -5.44
N SER A 113 7.18 11.37 -6.66
CA SER A 113 7.34 12.19 -7.87
C SER A 113 6.30 13.28 -8.02
N GLU A 114 5.07 13.06 -7.55
CA GLU A 114 4.00 14.08 -7.60
C GLU A 114 4.30 15.23 -6.64
N VAL A 115 4.74 14.92 -5.43
CA VAL A 115 5.04 15.92 -4.42
C VAL A 115 6.33 16.66 -4.74
N PHE A 116 7.44 15.95 -4.92
CA PHE A 116 8.77 16.56 -5.09
C PHE A 116 9.04 17.08 -6.51
N GLY A 117 8.30 16.63 -7.51
CA GLY A 117 8.34 17.18 -8.87
C GLY A 117 7.53 18.47 -9.02
N SER A 118 6.72 18.82 -8.04
CA SER A 118 5.89 20.04 -8.05
C SER A 118 6.69 21.29 -7.69
N LYS A 119 6.28 22.44 -8.26
CA LYS A 119 6.79 23.77 -7.83
C LYS A 119 6.32 24.15 -6.43
N ASN A 120 5.24 23.55 -5.94
CA ASN A 120 4.69 23.80 -4.61
C ASN A 120 4.32 22.47 -3.91
N PRO A 121 5.28 21.75 -3.34
CA PRO A 121 5.02 20.48 -2.65
C PRO A 121 3.98 20.57 -1.53
N ASN A 122 3.99 21.67 -0.77
CA ASN A 122 3.04 21.88 0.32
C ASN A 122 1.59 21.95 -0.17
N GLN A 123 1.36 22.57 -1.33
CA GLN A 123 0.02 22.61 -1.91
C GLN A 123 -0.43 21.22 -2.37
N VAL A 124 0.45 20.49 -3.05
CA VAL A 124 0.15 19.10 -3.50
C VAL A 124 -0.23 18.21 -2.32
N ILE A 125 0.48 18.32 -1.20
CA ILE A 125 0.14 17.56 0.02
C ILE A 125 -1.26 17.94 0.52
N LYS A 126 -1.59 19.23 0.58
CA LYS A 126 -2.94 19.69 0.98
C LYS A 126 -4.02 19.16 0.05
N ASP A 127 -3.77 19.16 -1.27
CA ASP A 127 -4.71 18.66 -2.27
C ASP A 127 -4.96 17.14 -2.11
N PHE A 128 -3.94 16.35 -1.77
CA PHE A 128 -4.12 14.94 -1.41
C PHE A 128 -5.05 14.76 -0.21
N TYR A 129 -4.89 15.55 0.85
CA TYR A 129 -5.76 15.50 2.03
C TYR A 129 -7.19 15.94 1.69
N THR A 130 -7.36 16.98 0.87
CA THR A 130 -8.68 17.43 0.42
C THR A 130 -9.41 16.34 -0.37
N ASN A 131 -8.71 15.65 -1.27
CA ASN A 131 -9.24 14.52 -2.03
C ASN A 131 -9.66 13.37 -1.11
N ALA A 132 -8.89 13.09 -0.05
CA ALA A 132 -9.22 12.04 0.91
C ALA A 132 -10.49 12.35 1.72
N HIS A 133 -10.67 13.61 2.16
CA HIS A 133 -11.83 14.00 2.97
C HIS A 133 -13.14 14.01 2.18
N SER A 134 -13.11 14.27 0.88
CA SER A 134 -14.31 14.27 0.03
C SER A 134 -15.01 12.91 -0.06
N ILE A 135 -14.29 11.81 0.24
CA ILE A 135 -14.83 10.44 0.22
C ILE A 135 -15.55 10.09 1.54
N GLN A 136 -15.14 10.71 2.66
CA GLN A 136 -15.72 10.41 3.98
C GLN A 136 -17.06 11.13 4.21
N SER A 137 -17.42 12.06 3.33
CA SER A 137 -18.63 12.90 3.45
C SER A 137 -19.81 12.39 2.59
N THR A 138 -19.66 11.25 1.92
CA THR A 138 -20.67 10.56 1.12
C THR A 138 -21.04 9.21 1.72
#